data_842005fe49fb54f193af923432ab2655
#
_entry.id   842005fe49fb54f193af923432ab2655
#
_cell.length_a   1.000
_cell.length_b   1.000
_cell.length_c   1.000
_cell.angle_alpha   90.00
_cell.angle_beta   90.00
_cell.angle_gamma   90.00
#
_symmetry.space_group_name_H-M   'P 1'
#
loop_
_entity.id
_entity.type
_entity.pdbx_description
1 polymer ?
#
loop_
_entity_poly.entity_id
_entity_poly.type
_entity_poly.pdbx_seq_one_letter_code
_entity_poly.pdbx_strand_id
1 'polypeptide(L)'
;MKYCMHCVTPDTRPNIRLDANGVCNACRSHAGRPHIDWQARERAFQDVVAHARARSAGYDCVIPVSGGKDSTWQVIKCLEYGLKPLCVTWRPPGRNELGERNLRNLVNLGVDHIDYSINPDVERRFMLKTLERCGSTAIPMHLALFAIPLRMAERFAIPLVIWGENSAFEYGAADEAHTGFRLNDEWLRVYGVTQGTTARDWIDEDLSECDLTPYFGPAPGALEQKKILAVFLGYYFAWDPDMTRSVAEAHGFTSRAQGARTGYYAFADIDDDFISLHHYFKWPKFGFTRLFDNLSLEIRHGRMRRDQAVRIIAETGDQTPHADIARFCKFANISPSRFWNTLERFRNPRIWQKQADGTWHILDFLIPDWNWRPPHEI
;
A
#
# COMPACT_ATOMS: atom_id res chain seq x y z
N MET A 1 -23.46 9.82 0.21
CA MET A 1 -22.40 8.87 -0.18
C MET A 1 -23.05 7.62 -0.78
N LYS A 2 -22.52 7.08 -1.88
CA LYS A 2 -23.09 5.88 -2.54
C LYS A 2 -22.11 4.72 -2.41
N TYR A 3 -22.63 3.50 -2.33
CA TYR A 3 -21.82 2.28 -2.21
C TYR A 3 -22.04 1.37 -3.41
N CYS A 4 -21.01 0.61 -3.76
CA CYS A 4 -21.11 -0.40 -4.79
C CYS A 4 -22.21 -1.43 -4.43
N MET A 5 -23.04 -1.77 -5.42
CA MET A 5 -24.12 -2.76 -5.24
C MET A 5 -23.59 -4.18 -5.08
N HIS A 6 -22.39 -4.48 -5.60
CA HIS A 6 -21.77 -5.80 -5.50
C HIS A 6 -20.90 -5.94 -4.23
N CYS A 7 -19.98 -4.98 -3.97
CA CYS A 7 -19.14 -4.96 -2.77
C CYS A 7 -19.54 -3.84 -1.80
N VAL A 8 -18.66 -3.45 -0.87
CA VAL A 8 -18.92 -2.38 0.12
C VAL A 8 -18.12 -1.11 -0.15
N THR A 9 -17.42 -1.01 -1.27
CA THR A 9 -16.60 0.16 -1.60
C THR A 9 -17.47 1.40 -1.84
N PRO A 10 -17.21 2.56 -1.18
CA PRO A 10 -17.92 3.80 -1.46
C PRO A 10 -17.38 4.54 -2.69
N ASP A 11 -18.21 5.41 -3.27
CA ASP A 11 -17.85 6.31 -4.38
C ASP A 11 -16.86 7.41 -3.98
N THR A 12 -16.68 7.63 -2.69
CA THR A 12 -15.71 8.58 -2.12
C THR A 12 -14.28 8.04 -2.11
N ARG A 13 -14.10 6.73 -2.33
CA ARG A 13 -12.77 6.14 -2.41
C ARG A 13 -12.04 6.64 -3.67
N PRO A 14 -10.79 7.14 -3.55
CA PRO A 14 -10.02 7.58 -4.72
C PRO A 14 -9.99 6.50 -5.83
N ASN A 15 -10.09 6.94 -7.08
CA ASN A 15 -10.08 6.11 -8.30
C ASN A 15 -11.28 5.13 -8.44
N ILE A 16 -12.30 5.23 -7.60
CA ILE A 16 -13.52 4.44 -7.73
C ILE A 16 -14.58 5.21 -8.52
N ARG A 17 -15.23 4.52 -9.45
CA ARG A 17 -16.37 5.00 -10.22
C ARG A 17 -17.45 3.93 -10.26
N LEU A 18 -18.67 4.33 -9.93
CA LEU A 18 -19.84 3.47 -10.07
C LEU A 18 -20.45 3.66 -11.47
N ASP A 19 -20.86 2.56 -12.10
CA ASP A 19 -21.62 2.61 -13.36
C ASP A 19 -23.11 2.88 -13.14
N ALA A 20 -23.90 2.83 -14.21
CA ALA A 20 -25.33 3.04 -14.15
C ALA A 20 -26.08 2.02 -13.29
N ASN A 21 -25.51 0.84 -13.11
CA ASN A 21 -26.04 -0.22 -12.24
C ASN A 21 -25.51 -0.13 -10.80
N GLY A 22 -24.75 0.90 -10.47
CA GLY A 22 -24.14 1.09 -9.16
C GLY A 22 -22.99 0.13 -8.86
N VAL A 23 -22.38 -0.51 -9.87
CA VAL A 23 -21.24 -1.44 -9.69
C VAL A 23 -19.91 -0.71 -9.90
N CYS A 24 -18.97 -0.84 -8.97
CA CYS A 24 -17.69 -0.15 -9.06
C CYS A 24 -16.78 -0.77 -10.13
N ASN A 25 -15.88 0.06 -10.67
CA ASN A 25 -14.88 -0.35 -11.67
C ASN A 25 -13.99 -1.50 -11.18
N ALA A 26 -13.66 -1.59 -9.88
CA ALA A 26 -12.89 -2.72 -9.33
C ALA A 26 -13.65 -4.05 -9.43
N CYS A 27 -14.95 -4.06 -9.15
CA CYS A 27 -15.79 -5.27 -9.32
C CYS A 27 -15.92 -5.66 -10.79
N ARG A 28 -16.10 -4.69 -11.70
CA ARG A 28 -16.15 -4.97 -13.14
C ARG A 28 -14.83 -5.53 -13.68
N SER A 29 -13.71 -4.94 -13.29
CA SER A 29 -12.38 -5.43 -13.66
C SER A 29 -12.16 -6.87 -13.15
N HIS A 30 -12.56 -7.15 -11.92
CA HIS A 30 -12.44 -8.51 -11.36
C HIS A 30 -13.32 -9.53 -12.11
N ALA A 31 -14.53 -9.15 -12.50
CA ALA A 31 -15.43 -10.02 -13.28
C ALA A 31 -14.85 -10.40 -14.65
N GLY A 32 -13.95 -9.60 -15.21
CA GLY A 32 -13.22 -9.89 -16.45
C GLY A 32 -12.05 -10.86 -16.31
N ARG A 33 -11.61 -11.19 -15.09
CA ARG A 33 -10.41 -12.02 -14.84
C ARG A 33 -10.48 -13.47 -15.40
N PRO A 34 -11.65 -14.15 -15.45
CA PRO A 34 -11.72 -15.48 -16.05
C PRO A 34 -11.30 -15.52 -17.53
N HIS A 35 -11.30 -14.38 -18.22
CA HIS A 35 -10.90 -14.27 -19.63
C HIS A 35 -9.40 -14.00 -19.81
N ILE A 36 -8.61 -13.89 -18.73
CA ILE A 36 -7.17 -13.70 -18.80
C ILE A 36 -6.48 -15.02 -19.12
N ASP A 37 -5.72 -15.06 -20.19
CA ASP A 37 -4.82 -16.19 -20.50
C ASP A 37 -3.57 -16.12 -19.59
N TRP A 38 -3.67 -16.71 -18.41
CA TRP A 38 -2.57 -16.75 -17.45
C TRP A 38 -1.36 -17.54 -17.94
N GLN A 39 -1.55 -18.55 -18.80
CA GLN A 39 -0.45 -19.30 -19.40
C GLN A 39 0.35 -18.43 -20.40
N ALA A 40 -0.35 -17.62 -21.18
CA ALA A 40 0.34 -16.65 -22.05
C ALA A 40 1.10 -15.60 -21.25
N ARG A 41 0.54 -15.13 -20.14
CA ARG A 41 1.22 -14.19 -19.23
C ARG A 41 2.44 -14.81 -18.54
N GLU A 42 2.34 -16.05 -18.13
CA GLU A 42 3.48 -16.80 -17.56
C GLU A 42 4.60 -16.97 -18.61
N ARG A 43 4.28 -17.32 -19.87
CA ARG A 43 5.27 -17.35 -20.96
C ARG A 43 5.93 -15.99 -21.15
N ALA A 44 5.16 -14.90 -21.14
CA ALA A 44 5.71 -13.56 -21.22
C ALA A 44 6.64 -13.22 -20.03
N PHE A 45 6.38 -13.76 -18.84
CA PHE A 45 7.30 -13.62 -17.71
C PHE A 45 8.61 -14.40 -17.94
N GLN A 46 8.54 -15.58 -18.53
CA GLN A 46 9.75 -16.35 -18.90
C GLN A 46 10.64 -15.56 -19.87
N ASP A 47 10.03 -14.82 -20.82
CA ASP A 47 10.78 -13.94 -21.74
C ASP A 47 11.45 -12.78 -20.97
N VAL A 48 10.75 -12.18 -19.99
CA VAL A 48 11.31 -11.14 -19.10
C VAL A 48 12.50 -11.71 -18.31
N VAL A 49 12.38 -12.91 -17.74
CA VAL A 49 13.45 -13.61 -17.01
C VAL A 49 14.65 -13.86 -17.90
N ALA A 50 14.43 -14.42 -19.10
CA ALA A 50 15.50 -14.70 -20.07
C ALA A 50 16.25 -13.41 -20.46
N HIS A 51 15.50 -12.33 -20.72
CA HIS A 51 16.07 -11.03 -21.05
C HIS A 51 16.90 -10.46 -19.88
N ALA A 52 16.41 -10.54 -18.65
CA ALA A 52 17.14 -10.06 -17.48
C ALA A 52 18.45 -10.83 -17.29
N ARG A 53 18.40 -12.16 -17.33
CA ARG A 53 19.59 -13.04 -17.17
C ARG A 53 20.67 -12.80 -18.24
N ALA A 54 20.24 -12.59 -19.48
CA ALA A 54 21.18 -12.31 -20.59
C ALA A 54 21.94 -10.98 -20.42
N ARG A 55 21.45 -10.07 -19.57
CA ARG A 55 22.00 -8.73 -19.36
C ARG A 55 22.63 -8.52 -17.99
N SER A 56 22.36 -9.42 -17.04
CA SER A 56 22.88 -9.31 -15.68
C SER A 56 24.37 -9.65 -15.63
N ALA A 57 25.12 -8.90 -14.82
CA ALA A 57 26.50 -9.21 -14.47
C ALA A 57 26.64 -9.82 -13.05
N GLY A 58 25.54 -9.89 -12.32
CA GLY A 58 25.52 -10.38 -10.93
C GLY A 58 24.12 -10.72 -10.48
N TYR A 59 23.32 -9.72 -10.10
CA TYR A 59 21.91 -9.88 -9.80
C TYR A 59 21.06 -9.70 -11.04
N ASP A 60 20.05 -10.56 -11.20
CA ASP A 60 19.13 -10.50 -12.34
C ASP A 60 18.02 -9.47 -12.13
N CYS A 61 17.61 -9.29 -10.88
CA CYS A 61 16.55 -8.34 -10.53
C CYS A 61 16.73 -7.72 -9.15
N VAL A 62 16.09 -6.57 -8.95
CA VAL A 62 15.81 -5.97 -7.63
C VAL A 62 14.39 -6.32 -7.26
N ILE A 63 14.17 -6.75 -6.02
CA ILE A 63 12.85 -6.97 -5.44
C ILE A 63 12.68 -6.07 -4.22
N PRO A 64 11.75 -5.10 -4.23
CA PRO A 64 11.35 -4.38 -3.02
C PRO A 64 10.65 -5.33 -2.05
N VAL A 65 11.14 -5.40 -0.81
CA VAL A 65 10.59 -6.33 0.19
C VAL A 65 10.34 -5.63 1.53
N SER A 66 9.29 -6.05 2.25
CA SER A 66 9.02 -5.63 3.63
C SER A 66 9.12 -6.79 4.62
N GLY A 67 9.21 -8.03 4.12
CA GLY A 67 9.03 -9.25 4.90
C GLY A 67 7.56 -9.67 5.04
N GLY A 68 6.63 -8.92 4.48
CA GLY A 68 5.22 -9.26 4.40
C GLY A 68 4.94 -10.44 3.47
N LYS A 69 3.72 -10.97 3.53
CA LYS A 69 3.30 -12.14 2.74
C LYS A 69 3.51 -11.97 1.23
N ASP A 70 3.21 -10.77 0.70
CA ASP A 70 3.30 -10.51 -0.74
C ASP A 70 4.76 -10.49 -1.20
N SER A 71 5.64 -9.81 -0.47
CA SER A 71 7.07 -9.79 -0.79
C SER A 71 7.72 -11.17 -0.59
N THR A 72 7.28 -11.97 0.37
CA THR A 72 7.76 -13.34 0.54
C THR A 72 7.34 -14.22 -0.64
N TRP A 73 6.05 -14.19 -1.04
CA TRP A 73 5.56 -14.86 -2.24
C TRP A 73 6.32 -14.43 -3.50
N GLN A 74 6.54 -13.14 -3.65
CA GLN A 74 7.26 -12.55 -4.78
C GLN A 74 8.70 -13.07 -4.90
N VAL A 75 9.42 -13.13 -3.77
CA VAL A 75 10.79 -13.67 -3.73
C VAL A 75 10.78 -15.16 -4.09
N ILE A 76 9.88 -15.95 -3.47
CA ILE A 76 9.77 -17.39 -3.76
C ILE A 76 9.50 -17.59 -5.26
N LYS A 77 8.54 -16.85 -5.82
CA LYS A 77 8.21 -16.94 -7.24
C LYS A 77 9.41 -16.62 -8.13
N CYS A 78 10.18 -15.59 -7.83
CA CYS A 78 11.39 -15.24 -8.58
C CYS A 78 12.47 -16.32 -8.49
N LEU A 79 12.64 -16.91 -7.30
CA LEU A 79 13.58 -18.04 -7.10
C LEU A 79 13.16 -19.30 -7.89
N GLU A 80 11.85 -19.61 -7.95
CA GLU A 80 11.32 -20.72 -8.77
C GLU A 80 11.67 -20.56 -10.26
N TYR A 81 11.73 -19.34 -10.77
CA TYR A 81 12.16 -19.05 -12.15
C TYR A 81 13.69 -18.91 -12.26
N GLY A 82 14.43 -19.21 -11.22
CA GLY A 82 15.89 -19.22 -11.18
C GLY A 82 16.51 -17.82 -11.30
N LEU A 83 15.80 -16.76 -10.95
CA LEU A 83 16.36 -15.41 -10.83
C LEU A 83 17.25 -15.31 -9.59
N LYS A 84 18.30 -14.51 -9.70
CA LYS A 84 19.16 -14.11 -8.58
C LYS A 84 18.80 -12.69 -8.12
N PRO A 85 17.92 -12.54 -7.12
CA PRO A 85 17.45 -11.23 -6.70
C PRO A 85 18.41 -10.55 -5.72
N LEU A 86 18.49 -9.21 -5.81
CA LEU A 86 18.88 -8.33 -4.71
C LEU A 86 17.59 -7.80 -4.07
N CYS A 87 17.30 -8.22 -2.85
CA CYS A 87 16.17 -7.72 -2.09
C CYS A 87 16.52 -6.37 -1.45
N VAL A 88 15.59 -5.41 -1.49
CA VAL A 88 15.82 -4.06 -0.95
C VAL A 88 14.61 -3.64 -0.12
N THR A 89 14.88 -3.19 1.10
CA THR A 89 13.86 -2.63 1.99
C THR A 89 14.17 -1.17 2.28
N TRP A 90 13.18 -0.28 2.17
CA TRP A 90 13.18 0.92 2.97
C TRP A 90 12.80 0.55 4.40
N ARG A 91 13.66 0.89 5.37
CA ARG A 91 13.42 0.59 6.78
C ARG A 91 12.44 1.60 7.37
N PRO A 92 11.18 1.21 7.66
CA PRO A 92 10.22 2.13 8.26
C PRO A 92 10.64 2.49 9.70
N PRO A 93 10.44 3.75 10.15
CA PRO A 93 10.75 4.15 11.51
C PRO A 93 9.85 3.46 12.55
N GLY A 94 8.68 2.98 12.15
CA GLY A 94 7.75 2.22 12.97
C GLY A 94 7.89 0.70 12.85
N ARG A 95 8.98 0.17 12.23
CA ARG A 95 9.19 -1.28 12.15
C ARG A 95 9.14 -1.93 13.53
N ASN A 96 8.30 -2.95 13.68
CA ASN A 96 8.13 -3.68 14.91
C ASN A 96 8.81 -5.05 14.89
N GLU A 97 8.83 -5.75 16.03
CA GLU A 97 9.50 -7.05 16.17
C GLU A 97 8.95 -8.12 15.22
N LEU A 98 7.66 -8.11 14.93
CA LEU A 98 7.05 -9.06 13.98
C LEU A 98 7.55 -8.79 12.56
N GLY A 99 7.60 -7.53 12.14
CA GLY A 99 8.16 -7.10 10.87
C GLY A 99 9.63 -7.49 10.73
N GLU A 100 10.44 -7.25 11.77
CA GLU A 100 11.85 -7.62 11.79
C GLU A 100 12.04 -9.15 11.67
N ARG A 101 11.24 -9.94 12.38
CA ARG A 101 11.27 -11.40 12.30
C ARG A 101 10.88 -11.92 10.92
N ASN A 102 9.80 -11.41 10.35
CA ASN A 102 9.32 -11.81 9.04
C ASN A 102 10.31 -11.42 7.93
N LEU A 103 10.93 -10.23 8.02
CA LEU A 103 11.96 -9.82 7.08
C LEU A 103 13.21 -10.73 7.16
N ARG A 104 13.67 -11.05 8.37
CA ARG A 104 14.77 -11.99 8.56
C ARG A 104 14.45 -13.36 8.00
N ASN A 105 13.22 -13.83 8.19
CA ASN A 105 12.76 -15.08 7.60
C ASN A 105 12.78 -15.06 6.07
N LEU A 106 12.35 -13.97 5.44
CA LEU A 106 12.43 -13.79 3.99
C LEU A 106 13.89 -13.85 3.51
N VAL A 107 14.81 -13.15 4.19
CA VAL A 107 16.24 -13.18 3.84
C VAL A 107 16.83 -14.59 3.94
N ASN A 108 16.38 -15.38 4.91
CA ASN A 108 16.79 -16.79 5.09
C ASN A 108 16.32 -17.72 3.96
N LEU A 109 15.51 -17.24 2.99
CA LEU A 109 15.26 -17.96 1.73
C LEU A 109 16.51 -18.06 0.83
N GLY A 110 17.61 -17.43 1.23
CA GLY A 110 18.89 -17.50 0.51
C GLY A 110 19.10 -16.32 -0.45
N VAL A 111 18.58 -15.14 -0.11
CA VAL A 111 18.70 -13.93 -0.92
C VAL A 111 19.60 -12.89 -0.25
N ASP A 112 20.32 -12.10 -1.06
CA ASP A 112 21.04 -10.94 -0.58
C ASP A 112 20.07 -9.77 -0.34
N HIS A 113 20.33 -8.97 0.72
CA HIS A 113 19.40 -7.95 1.17
C HIS A 113 20.11 -6.66 1.57
N ILE A 114 19.51 -5.53 1.19
CA ILE A 114 19.86 -4.17 1.66
C ILE A 114 18.70 -3.62 2.48
N ASP A 115 18.92 -3.37 3.79
CA ASP A 115 17.99 -2.66 4.66
C ASP A 115 18.38 -1.18 4.71
N TYR A 116 17.70 -0.34 3.93
CA TYR A 116 18.04 1.07 3.74
C TYR A 116 17.38 1.93 4.81
N SER A 117 18.16 2.43 5.75
CA SER A 117 17.73 3.39 6.76
C SER A 117 17.96 4.83 6.28
N ILE A 118 16.92 5.63 6.31
CA ILE A 118 17.00 7.09 6.12
C ILE A 118 17.32 7.73 7.47
N ASN A 119 17.89 8.93 7.47
CA ASN A 119 18.13 9.69 8.69
C ASN A 119 16.80 9.86 9.47
N PRO A 120 16.70 9.35 10.72
CA PRO A 120 15.44 9.34 11.46
C PRO A 120 14.87 10.75 11.73
N ASP A 121 15.72 11.78 11.82
CA ASP A 121 15.24 13.15 11.98
C ASP A 121 14.61 13.68 10.70
N VAL A 122 15.18 13.37 9.54
CA VAL A 122 14.58 13.70 8.24
C VAL A 122 13.23 13.00 8.09
N GLU A 123 13.15 11.69 8.39
CA GLU A 123 11.88 10.96 8.32
C GLU A 123 10.83 11.55 9.25
N ARG A 124 11.20 11.87 10.48
CA ARG A 124 10.34 12.50 11.48
C ARG A 124 9.78 13.84 10.98
N ARG A 125 10.64 14.74 10.51
CA ARG A 125 10.24 16.06 9.97
C ARG A 125 9.35 15.89 8.74
N PHE A 126 9.70 15.01 7.84
CA PHE A 126 8.95 14.80 6.61
C PHE A 126 7.58 14.15 6.87
N MET A 127 7.51 13.14 7.72
CA MET A 127 6.22 12.54 8.11
C MET A 127 5.31 13.54 8.81
N LEU A 128 5.83 14.38 9.70
CA LEU A 128 5.05 15.42 10.36
C LEU A 128 4.53 16.45 9.35
N LYS A 129 5.39 16.93 8.46
CA LYS A 129 5.03 17.89 7.41
C LYS A 129 3.91 17.36 6.50
N THR A 130 4.02 16.11 6.05
CA THR A 130 2.99 15.49 5.19
C THR A 130 1.69 15.20 5.95
N LEU A 131 1.77 14.87 7.23
CA LEU A 131 0.60 14.75 8.09
C LEU A 131 -0.13 16.10 8.17
N GLU A 132 0.56 17.18 8.46
CA GLU A 132 -0.04 18.51 8.66
C GLU A 132 -0.55 19.14 7.36
N ARG A 133 0.14 18.91 6.25
CA ARG A 133 -0.17 19.53 4.96
C ARG A 133 -1.19 18.72 4.15
N CYS A 134 -1.15 17.38 4.26
CA CYS A 134 -1.90 16.47 3.40
C CYS A 134 -2.79 15.47 4.16
N GLY A 135 -2.74 15.45 5.51
CA GLY A 135 -3.42 14.43 6.30
C GLY A 135 -2.94 13.02 5.94
N SER A 136 -1.63 12.84 5.81
CA SER A 136 -1.02 11.55 5.46
C SER A 136 0.38 11.42 6.03
N THR A 137 0.64 10.36 6.77
CA THR A 137 1.98 9.98 7.22
C THR A 137 2.73 9.14 6.17
N ALA A 138 2.05 8.71 5.11
CA ALA A 138 2.55 7.69 4.19
C ALA A 138 3.18 8.26 2.90
N ILE A 139 3.14 9.57 2.67
CA ILE A 139 3.77 10.17 1.48
C ILE A 139 5.29 9.91 1.47
N PRO A 140 6.05 10.15 2.56
CA PRO A 140 7.48 9.84 2.60
C PRO A 140 7.75 8.35 2.36
N MET A 141 6.98 7.47 3.01
CA MET A 141 7.07 6.03 2.82
C MET A 141 6.96 5.65 1.33
N HIS A 142 5.92 6.12 0.64
CA HIS A 142 5.70 5.76 -0.76
C HIS A 142 6.76 6.35 -1.69
N LEU A 143 7.21 7.58 -1.43
CA LEU A 143 8.33 8.15 -2.18
C LEU A 143 9.61 7.31 -2.01
N ALA A 144 9.97 6.93 -0.78
CA ALA A 144 11.14 6.10 -0.49
C ALA A 144 10.99 4.69 -1.06
N LEU A 145 9.81 4.07 -0.87
CA LEU A 145 9.48 2.72 -1.33
C LEU A 145 9.70 2.57 -2.84
N PHE A 146 9.32 3.56 -3.64
CA PHE A 146 9.51 3.51 -5.09
C PHE A 146 10.91 4.00 -5.51
N ALA A 147 11.44 5.06 -4.89
CA ALA A 147 12.72 5.65 -5.30
C ALA A 147 13.92 4.73 -5.02
N ILE A 148 13.99 4.16 -3.82
CA ILE A 148 15.18 3.42 -3.37
C ILE A 148 15.46 2.18 -4.24
N PRO A 149 14.50 1.26 -4.49
CA PRO A 149 14.75 0.08 -5.32
C PRO A 149 15.13 0.42 -6.77
N LEU A 150 14.48 1.44 -7.36
CA LEU A 150 14.79 1.88 -8.73
C LEU A 150 16.22 2.46 -8.82
N ARG A 151 16.64 3.24 -7.82
CA ARG A 151 18.02 3.75 -7.74
C ARG A 151 19.04 2.64 -7.49
N MET A 152 18.69 1.62 -6.70
CA MET A 152 19.58 0.46 -6.52
C MET A 152 19.74 -0.31 -7.82
N ALA A 153 18.66 -0.53 -8.57
CA ALA A 153 18.74 -1.14 -9.90
C ALA A 153 19.62 -0.31 -10.84
N GLU A 154 19.45 1.00 -10.84
CA GLU A 154 20.28 1.91 -11.66
C GLU A 154 21.75 1.88 -11.27
N ARG A 155 22.08 1.95 -9.97
CA ARG A 155 23.46 2.01 -9.45
C ARG A 155 24.21 0.70 -9.61
N PHE A 156 23.53 -0.43 -9.42
CA PHE A 156 24.12 -1.76 -9.58
C PHE A 156 23.99 -2.32 -11.00
N ALA A 157 23.45 -1.53 -11.95
CA ALA A 157 23.19 -1.94 -13.33
C ALA A 157 22.37 -3.25 -13.42
N ILE A 158 21.40 -3.40 -12.52
CA ILE A 158 20.49 -4.56 -12.48
C ILE A 158 19.36 -4.31 -13.49
N PRO A 159 19.14 -5.21 -14.47
CA PRO A 159 18.26 -4.92 -15.62
C PRO A 159 16.76 -4.99 -15.34
N LEU A 160 16.35 -5.50 -14.16
CA LEU A 160 14.95 -5.75 -13.87
C LEU A 160 14.60 -5.33 -12.43
N VAL A 161 13.44 -4.69 -12.24
CA VAL A 161 12.83 -4.46 -10.92
C VAL A 161 11.46 -5.12 -10.93
N ILE A 162 11.18 -5.97 -9.93
CA ILE A 162 9.92 -6.70 -9.84
C ILE A 162 9.16 -6.22 -8.61
N TRP A 163 7.96 -5.67 -8.84
CA TRP A 163 7.00 -5.28 -7.82
C TRP A 163 5.97 -6.38 -7.62
N GLY A 164 5.26 -6.38 -6.49
CA GLY A 164 4.21 -7.35 -6.18
C GLY A 164 2.95 -7.15 -7.03
N GLU A 165 1.85 -6.84 -6.38
CA GLU A 165 0.58 -6.56 -7.07
C GLU A 165 0.57 -5.18 -7.73
N ASN A 166 -0.20 -5.06 -8.81
CA ASN A 166 -0.58 -3.76 -9.36
C ASN A 166 -1.84 -3.26 -8.63
N SER A 167 -1.68 -2.28 -7.75
CA SER A 167 -2.80 -1.74 -6.96
C SER A 167 -3.91 -1.15 -7.83
N ALA A 168 -3.61 -0.62 -9.01
CA ALA A 168 -4.60 -0.16 -9.97
C ALA A 168 -5.49 -1.32 -10.44
N PHE A 169 -4.90 -2.46 -10.75
CA PHE A 169 -5.62 -3.66 -11.18
C PHE A 169 -6.43 -4.31 -10.05
N GLU A 170 -5.89 -4.35 -8.83
CA GLU A 170 -6.52 -5.05 -7.70
C GLU A 170 -7.62 -4.24 -7.02
N TYR A 171 -7.41 -2.94 -6.87
CA TYR A 171 -8.32 -2.07 -6.10
C TYR A 171 -9.14 -1.12 -6.98
N GLY A 172 -8.95 -1.15 -8.28
CA GLY A 172 -9.68 -0.36 -9.27
C GLY A 172 -8.87 0.78 -9.86
N ALA A 173 -8.70 0.74 -11.18
CA ALA A 173 -8.08 1.80 -11.96
C ALA A 173 -9.14 2.78 -12.49
N ALA A 174 -8.74 4.05 -12.64
CA ALA A 174 -9.55 5.06 -13.32
C ALA A 174 -9.68 4.78 -14.83
N ASP A 175 -8.68 4.10 -15.39
CA ASP A 175 -8.61 3.68 -16.80
C ASP A 175 -7.82 2.36 -16.93
N GLU A 176 -7.88 1.75 -18.12
CA GLU A 176 -7.21 0.47 -18.41
C GLU A 176 -5.70 0.62 -18.63
N ALA A 177 -5.21 1.81 -18.97
CA ALA A 177 -3.79 2.04 -19.25
C ALA A 177 -2.89 1.74 -18.06
N HIS A 178 -3.40 1.90 -16.83
CA HIS A 178 -2.65 1.66 -15.59
C HIS A 178 -2.75 0.21 -15.07
N THR A 179 -3.51 -0.66 -15.74
CA THR A 179 -3.64 -2.09 -15.34
C THR A 179 -2.59 -2.99 -16.00
N GLY A 180 -1.66 -2.42 -16.75
CA GLY A 180 -0.60 -3.12 -17.46
C GLY A 180 0.51 -3.65 -16.55
N PHE A 181 1.54 -4.22 -17.17
CA PHE A 181 2.66 -4.86 -16.47
C PHE A 181 3.75 -3.89 -16.01
N ARG A 182 3.83 -2.66 -16.59
CA ARG A 182 4.92 -1.71 -16.31
C ARG A 182 4.58 -0.76 -15.16
N LEU A 183 5.57 -0.56 -14.30
CA LEU A 183 5.62 0.59 -13.41
C LEU A 183 6.37 1.71 -14.14
N ASN A 184 5.73 2.87 -14.32
CA ASN A 184 6.28 4.06 -14.96
C ASN A 184 5.88 5.33 -14.18
N ASP A 185 6.41 6.48 -14.61
CA ASP A 185 6.19 7.76 -13.93
C ASP A 185 4.71 8.17 -13.89
N GLU A 186 3.94 7.85 -14.93
CA GLU A 186 2.51 8.14 -14.99
C GLU A 186 1.74 7.31 -13.94
N TRP A 187 2.04 6.01 -13.84
CA TRP A 187 1.48 5.14 -12.80
C TRP A 187 1.83 5.65 -11.40
N LEU A 188 3.10 6.01 -11.16
CA LEU A 188 3.55 6.55 -9.88
C LEU A 188 2.80 7.81 -9.49
N ARG A 189 2.56 8.73 -10.44
CA ARG A 189 1.83 9.97 -10.18
C ARG A 189 0.39 9.73 -9.74
N VAL A 190 -0.29 8.74 -10.30
CA VAL A 190 -1.72 8.47 -10.06
C VAL A 190 -1.94 7.47 -8.91
N TYR A 191 -1.13 6.41 -8.86
CA TYR A 191 -1.31 5.28 -7.94
C TYR A 191 -0.21 5.14 -6.88
N GLY A 192 0.84 5.93 -6.95
CA GLY A 192 1.96 5.92 -5.99
C GLY A 192 1.64 6.45 -4.60
N VAL A 193 0.36 6.78 -4.32
CA VAL A 193 -0.13 7.26 -2.99
C VAL A 193 0.56 8.54 -2.49
N THR A 194 1.25 9.27 -3.36
CA THR A 194 1.96 10.52 -3.04
C THR A 194 1.10 11.77 -3.24
N GLN A 195 -0.19 11.61 -3.53
CA GLN A 195 -1.13 12.69 -3.90
C GLN A 195 -0.62 13.53 -5.09
N GLY A 196 0.11 12.89 -6.02
CA GLY A 196 0.68 13.52 -7.20
C GLY A 196 1.95 14.33 -6.94
N THR A 197 2.47 14.35 -5.70
CA THR A 197 3.71 15.05 -5.34
C THR A 197 4.95 14.20 -5.60
N THR A 198 6.07 14.87 -5.82
CA THR A 198 7.43 14.33 -5.91
C THR A 198 8.25 14.83 -4.72
N ALA A 199 9.44 14.30 -4.50
CA ALA A 199 10.33 14.78 -3.45
C ALA A 199 10.67 16.27 -3.60
N ARG A 200 10.71 16.82 -4.83
CA ARG A 200 11.00 18.24 -5.09
C ARG A 200 9.95 19.18 -4.51
N ASP A 201 8.69 18.77 -4.46
CA ASP A 201 7.58 19.58 -3.97
C ASP A 201 7.63 19.80 -2.44
N TRP A 202 8.56 19.12 -1.76
CA TRP A 202 8.73 19.15 -0.32
C TRP A 202 10.01 19.86 0.15
N ILE A 203 10.82 20.35 -0.79
CA ILE A 203 12.03 21.12 -0.47
C ILE A 203 11.62 22.50 0.07
N ASP A 204 12.10 22.84 1.27
CA ASP A 204 11.94 24.14 1.90
C ASP A 204 12.99 24.38 3.00
N GLU A 205 12.72 25.32 3.92
CA GLU A 205 13.61 25.67 5.05
C GLU A 205 13.85 24.50 6.02
N ASP A 206 12.83 23.59 6.18
CA ASP A 206 12.92 22.45 7.09
C ASP A 206 13.52 21.20 6.45
N LEU A 207 13.36 21.03 5.14
CA LEU A 207 13.78 19.85 4.40
C LEU A 207 14.57 20.28 3.16
N SER A 208 15.90 20.20 3.24
CA SER A 208 16.78 20.53 2.13
C SER A 208 16.75 19.46 1.03
N GLU A 209 17.22 19.80 -0.18
CA GLU A 209 17.39 18.82 -1.26
C GLU A 209 18.32 17.65 -0.84
N CYS A 210 19.32 17.95 -0.02
CA CYS A 210 20.22 16.93 0.54
C CYS A 210 19.48 15.97 1.47
N ASP A 211 18.63 16.47 2.37
CA ASP A 211 17.80 15.65 3.26
C ASP A 211 16.89 14.72 2.45
N LEU A 212 16.33 15.22 1.36
CA LEU A 212 15.39 14.50 0.53
C LEU A 212 16.02 13.59 -0.53
N THR A 213 17.35 13.52 -0.59
CA THR A 213 18.09 12.68 -1.55
C THR A 213 17.57 11.23 -1.63
N PRO A 214 17.22 10.52 -0.52
CA PRO A 214 16.71 9.16 -0.58
C PRO A 214 15.35 9.02 -1.28
N TYR A 215 14.58 10.09 -1.34
CA TYR A 215 13.22 10.12 -1.88
C TYR A 215 13.16 10.50 -3.36
N PHE A 216 14.28 10.91 -3.97
CA PHE A 216 14.35 11.11 -5.41
C PHE A 216 14.52 9.78 -6.13
N GLY A 217 13.66 9.50 -7.08
CA GLY A 217 13.83 8.39 -8.04
C GLY A 217 14.99 8.64 -9.01
N PRO A 218 15.24 7.71 -9.93
CA PRO A 218 16.11 7.95 -11.07
C PRO A 218 15.67 9.19 -11.87
N ALA A 219 16.62 9.81 -12.58
CA ALA A 219 16.26 10.90 -13.49
C ALA A 219 15.25 10.44 -14.55
N PRO A 220 14.33 11.32 -15.02
CA PRO A 220 13.40 10.96 -16.08
C PRO A 220 14.12 10.34 -17.29
N GLY A 221 13.62 9.20 -17.77
CA GLY A 221 14.21 8.46 -18.89
C GLY A 221 15.49 7.66 -18.56
N ALA A 222 16.03 7.73 -17.35
CA ALA A 222 17.26 7.01 -17.00
C ALA A 222 17.09 5.49 -17.03
N LEU A 223 15.93 4.98 -16.62
CA LEU A 223 15.62 3.55 -16.67
C LEU A 223 15.59 3.04 -18.12
N GLU A 224 14.93 3.78 -19.02
CA GLU A 224 14.87 3.45 -20.45
C GLU A 224 16.26 3.50 -21.10
N GLN A 225 17.04 4.55 -20.84
CA GLN A 225 18.40 4.67 -21.37
C GLN A 225 19.29 3.51 -20.93
N LYS A 226 19.16 3.07 -19.66
CA LYS A 226 19.89 1.92 -19.11
C LYS A 226 19.21 0.59 -19.42
N LYS A 227 18.05 0.63 -20.10
CA LYS A 227 17.22 -0.54 -20.43
C LYS A 227 16.86 -1.37 -19.19
N ILE A 228 16.53 -0.69 -18.09
CA ILE A 228 16.02 -1.28 -16.85
C ILE A 228 14.51 -1.35 -16.96
N LEU A 229 13.97 -2.55 -16.80
CA LEU A 229 12.53 -2.81 -16.85
C LEU A 229 11.98 -2.89 -15.42
N ALA A 230 10.92 -2.14 -15.13
CA ALA A 230 10.18 -2.25 -13.86
C ALA A 230 8.79 -2.84 -14.14
N VAL A 231 8.45 -3.95 -13.47
CA VAL A 231 7.23 -4.72 -13.74
C VAL A 231 6.47 -5.09 -12.46
N PHE A 232 5.17 -5.35 -12.62
CA PHE A 232 4.33 -5.94 -11.58
C PHE A 232 4.21 -7.45 -11.78
N LEU A 233 4.59 -8.24 -10.78
CA LEU A 233 4.47 -9.70 -10.82
C LEU A 233 3.01 -10.15 -10.92
N GLY A 234 2.09 -9.43 -10.25
CA GLY A 234 0.65 -9.67 -10.31
C GLY A 234 0.00 -9.48 -11.69
N TYR A 235 0.73 -8.93 -12.68
CA TYR A 235 0.30 -8.97 -14.06
C TYR A 235 0.50 -10.35 -14.69
N TYR A 236 1.57 -11.04 -14.32
CA TYR A 236 1.95 -12.33 -14.91
C TYR A 236 1.34 -13.52 -14.18
N PHE A 237 1.11 -13.37 -12.88
CA PHE A 237 0.52 -14.39 -12.02
C PHE A 237 -0.68 -13.84 -11.27
N ALA A 238 -1.75 -14.62 -11.19
CA ALA A 238 -2.94 -14.23 -10.44
C ALA A 238 -2.57 -13.98 -8.97
N TRP A 239 -2.80 -12.75 -8.52
CA TRP A 239 -2.61 -12.38 -7.14
C TRP A 239 -3.89 -12.58 -6.34
N ASP A 240 -3.76 -13.18 -5.17
CA ASP A 240 -4.82 -13.36 -4.17
C ASP A 240 -4.21 -13.26 -2.78
N PRO A 241 -4.79 -12.43 -1.85
CA PRO A 241 -4.23 -12.26 -0.52
C PRO A 241 -4.10 -13.55 0.30
N ASP A 242 -5.03 -14.48 0.14
CA ASP A 242 -5.06 -15.73 0.88
C ASP A 242 -4.06 -16.75 0.31
N MET A 243 -3.93 -16.80 -1.02
CA MET A 243 -2.92 -17.61 -1.69
C MET A 243 -1.53 -17.13 -1.33
N THR A 244 -1.23 -15.82 -1.42
CA THR A 244 0.10 -15.29 -1.08
C THR A 244 0.42 -15.50 0.40
N ARG A 245 -0.58 -15.40 1.30
CA ARG A 245 -0.44 -15.77 2.71
C ARG A 245 -0.06 -17.23 2.87
N SER A 246 -0.78 -18.13 2.26
CA SER A 246 -0.55 -19.58 2.40
C SER A 246 0.85 -19.97 1.94
N VAL A 247 1.31 -19.43 0.81
CA VAL A 247 2.68 -19.63 0.32
C VAL A 247 3.71 -19.07 1.30
N ALA A 248 3.50 -17.86 1.81
CA ALA A 248 4.44 -17.23 2.73
C ALA A 248 4.52 -17.98 4.08
N GLU A 249 3.39 -18.42 4.63
CA GLU A 249 3.33 -19.21 5.87
C GLU A 249 4.04 -20.57 5.74
N ALA A 250 3.91 -21.21 4.59
CA ALA A 250 4.66 -22.46 4.29
C ALA A 250 6.18 -22.23 4.28
N HIS A 251 6.66 -20.98 4.16
CA HIS A 251 8.05 -20.58 4.18
C HIS A 251 8.41 -19.75 5.42
N GLY A 252 7.64 -19.88 6.51
CA GLY A 252 7.96 -19.34 7.83
C GLY A 252 7.46 -17.93 8.13
N PHE A 253 6.72 -17.28 7.20
CA PHE A 253 6.02 -16.03 7.51
C PHE A 253 5.05 -16.26 8.69
N THR A 254 4.94 -15.28 9.56
CA THR A 254 4.07 -15.35 10.74
C THR A 254 3.05 -14.23 10.70
N SER A 255 1.77 -14.59 10.75
CA SER A 255 0.66 -13.67 10.94
C SER A 255 0.62 -13.12 12.37
N ARG A 256 -0.10 -12.02 12.58
CA ARG A 256 -0.25 -11.40 13.90
C ARG A 256 -1.25 -12.19 14.75
N ALA A 257 -0.80 -12.71 15.90
CA ALA A 257 -1.62 -13.54 16.79
C ALA A 257 -2.82 -12.78 17.40
N GLN A 258 -2.71 -11.46 17.58
CA GLN A 258 -3.77 -10.61 18.16
C GLN A 258 -4.85 -10.19 17.14
N GLY A 259 -4.89 -10.78 15.94
CA GLY A 259 -5.79 -10.40 14.87
C GLY A 259 -5.28 -9.22 14.04
N ALA A 260 -6.15 -8.62 13.24
CA ALA A 260 -5.79 -7.51 12.36
C ALA A 260 -5.31 -6.28 13.16
N ARG A 261 -4.25 -5.62 12.68
CA ARG A 261 -3.83 -4.30 13.19
C ARG A 261 -4.77 -3.22 12.67
N THR A 262 -5.10 -3.31 11.40
CA THR A 262 -6.00 -2.43 10.67
C THR A 262 -6.70 -3.25 9.58
N GLY A 263 -7.92 -2.91 9.24
CA GLY A 263 -8.70 -3.67 8.27
C GLY A 263 -9.18 -5.02 8.79
N TYR A 264 -9.09 -6.05 7.94
CA TYR A 264 -9.65 -7.38 8.20
C TYR A 264 -8.58 -8.46 8.43
N TYR A 265 -7.42 -8.33 7.80
CA TYR A 265 -6.43 -9.39 7.75
C TYR A 265 -5.41 -9.33 8.89
N ALA A 266 -5.24 -10.43 9.63
CA ALA A 266 -4.16 -10.59 10.61
C ALA A 266 -2.76 -10.74 9.99
N PHE A 267 -2.68 -10.84 8.67
CA PHE A 267 -1.47 -11.11 7.91
C PHE A 267 -1.06 -9.97 6.96
N ALA A 268 -1.75 -8.84 7.01
CA ALA A 268 -1.43 -7.67 6.20
C ALA A 268 -1.26 -6.42 7.07
N ASP A 269 -0.41 -5.49 6.62
CA ASP A 269 -0.18 -4.23 7.30
C ASP A 269 0.30 -4.41 8.76
N ILE A 270 1.20 -5.39 9.02
CA ILE A 270 1.59 -5.84 10.37
C ILE A 270 3.03 -5.55 10.76
N ASP A 271 3.85 -5.11 9.84
CA ASP A 271 5.30 -4.94 9.95
C ASP A 271 5.73 -3.53 10.41
N ASP A 272 4.84 -2.54 10.29
CA ASP A 272 5.06 -1.14 10.66
C ASP A 272 3.94 -0.60 11.57
N ASP A 273 4.30 -0.02 12.71
CA ASP A 273 3.33 0.55 13.65
C ASP A 273 2.64 1.82 13.12
N PHE A 274 3.22 2.51 12.13
CA PHE A 274 2.66 3.76 11.62
C PHE A 274 1.75 3.60 10.40
N ILE A 275 1.69 2.41 9.78
CA ILE A 275 0.81 2.18 8.65
C ILE A 275 -0.68 2.30 9.02
N SER A 276 -1.04 1.98 10.26
CA SER A 276 -2.40 2.10 10.76
C SER A 276 -2.91 3.55 10.73
N LEU A 277 -2.02 4.55 10.93
CA LEU A 277 -2.38 5.96 10.84
C LEU A 277 -2.77 6.36 9.42
N HIS A 278 -1.99 5.90 8.42
CA HIS A 278 -2.33 6.11 7.01
C HIS A 278 -3.73 5.57 6.69
N HIS A 279 -4.03 4.37 7.17
CA HIS A 279 -5.35 3.76 6.98
C HIS A 279 -6.44 4.49 7.74
N TYR A 280 -6.18 4.94 8.96
CA TYR A 280 -7.15 5.65 9.79
C TYR A 280 -7.55 7.00 9.18
N PHE A 281 -6.62 7.73 8.55
CA PHE A 281 -6.94 9.00 7.87
C PHE A 281 -7.93 8.84 6.69
N LYS A 282 -8.17 7.62 6.20
CA LYS A 282 -9.23 7.37 5.22
C LYS A 282 -10.61 7.64 5.79
N TRP A 283 -10.80 7.39 7.10
CA TRP A 283 -12.08 7.57 7.78
C TRP A 283 -12.53 9.04 7.76
N PRO A 284 -11.83 10.03 8.34
CA PRO A 284 -12.25 11.42 8.26
C PRO A 284 -12.25 11.98 6.84
N LYS A 285 -11.34 11.56 5.96
CA LYS A 285 -11.22 12.12 4.60
C LYS A 285 -12.26 11.58 3.63
N PHE A 286 -12.60 10.31 3.72
CA PHE A 286 -13.38 9.61 2.71
C PHE A 286 -14.58 8.83 3.26
N GLY A 287 -14.76 8.75 4.59
CA GLY A 287 -15.88 8.06 5.22
C GLY A 287 -15.82 6.52 5.12
N PHE A 288 -14.63 5.94 4.97
CA PHE A 288 -14.44 4.49 5.00
C PHE A 288 -13.10 4.13 5.66
N THR A 289 -12.98 2.89 6.15
CA THR A 289 -11.76 2.37 6.78
C THR A 289 -11.06 1.33 5.89
N ARG A 290 -9.86 0.89 6.26
CA ARG A 290 -9.16 -0.20 5.58
C ARG A 290 -10.00 -1.48 5.49
N LEU A 291 -10.92 -1.67 6.44
CA LEU A 291 -11.83 -2.79 6.49
C LEU A 291 -12.69 -2.90 5.21
N PHE A 292 -13.19 -1.77 4.71
CA PHE A 292 -13.97 -1.74 3.45
C PHE A 292 -13.16 -2.23 2.24
N ASP A 293 -11.88 -1.84 2.15
CA ASP A 293 -10.98 -2.31 1.10
C ASP A 293 -10.82 -3.84 1.15
N ASN A 294 -10.53 -4.38 2.33
CA ASN A 294 -10.29 -5.81 2.52
C ASN A 294 -11.56 -6.64 2.29
N LEU A 295 -12.68 -6.25 2.88
CA LEU A 295 -13.94 -6.97 2.70
C LEU A 295 -14.44 -6.91 1.25
N SER A 296 -14.16 -5.82 0.54
CA SER A 296 -14.45 -5.75 -0.89
C SER A 296 -13.62 -6.73 -1.72
N LEU A 297 -12.37 -7.03 -1.32
CA LEU A 297 -11.57 -8.10 -1.92
C LEU A 297 -12.20 -9.46 -1.64
N GLU A 298 -12.57 -9.76 -0.38
CA GLU A 298 -13.20 -11.03 0.00
C GLU A 298 -14.50 -11.30 -0.79
N ILE A 299 -15.31 -10.25 -1.01
CA ILE A 299 -16.53 -10.35 -1.81
C ILE A 299 -16.19 -10.64 -3.28
N ARG A 300 -15.21 -9.92 -3.85
CA ARG A 300 -14.78 -10.15 -5.24
C ARG A 300 -14.24 -11.56 -5.47
N HIS A 301 -13.49 -12.10 -4.51
CA HIS A 301 -12.98 -13.48 -4.55
C HIS A 301 -14.02 -14.55 -4.18
N GLY A 302 -15.28 -14.18 -3.93
CA GLY A 302 -16.36 -15.10 -3.63
C GLY A 302 -16.30 -15.75 -2.24
N ARG A 303 -15.43 -15.29 -1.36
CA ARG A 303 -15.25 -15.82 0.01
C ARG A 303 -16.22 -15.24 1.03
N MET A 304 -16.87 -14.12 0.68
CA MET A 304 -17.78 -13.41 1.57
C MET A 304 -18.97 -12.81 0.81
N ARG A 305 -20.17 -12.86 1.41
CA ARG A 305 -21.31 -12.13 0.90
C ARG A 305 -21.33 -10.70 1.42
N ARG A 306 -21.97 -9.79 0.66
CA ARG A 306 -22.07 -8.38 1.00
C ARG A 306 -22.73 -8.15 2.37
N ASP A 307 -23.79 -8.90 2.70
CA ASP A 307 -24.48 -8.78 4.00
C ASP A 307 -23.60 -9.16 5.20
N GLN A 308 -22.71 -10.13 5.04
CA GLN A 308 -21.71 -10.50 6.04
C GLN A 308 -20.67 -9.36 6.23
N ALA A 309 -20.18 -8.80 5.13
CA ALA A 309 -19.25 -7.67 5.18
C ALA A 309 -19.85 -6.45 5.91
N VAL A 310 -21.11 -6.12 5.63
CA VAL A 310 -21.85 -5.03 6.30
C VAL A 310 -21.93 -5.27 7.82
N ARG A 311 -22.24 -6.49 8.27
CA ARG A 311 -22.25 -6.84 9.70
C ARG A 311 -20.86 -6.67 10.34
N ILE A 312 -19.81 -7.18 9.70
CA ILE A 312 -18.44 -7.04 10.20
C ILE A 312 -18.05 -5.55 10.34
N ILE A 313 -18.41 -4.71 9.36
CA ILE A 313 -18.16 -3.26 9.44
C ILE A 313 -18.89 -2.65 10.63
N ALA A 314 -20.16 -3.01 10.84
CA ALA A 314 -20.97 -2.49 11.96
C ALA A 314 -20.37 -2.86 13.33
N GLU A 315 -19.90 -4.09 13.47
CA GLU A 315 -19.32 -4.63 14.71
C GLU A 315 -17.91 -4.08 15.01
N THR A 316 -17.12 -3.84 13.95
CA THR A 316 -15.71 -3.45 14.09
C THR A 316 -15.53 -1.96 14.39
N GLY A 317 -16.41 -1.10 13.89
CA GLY A 317 -16.32 0.35 14.08
C GLY A 317 -15.23 1.00 13.23
N ASP A 318 -14.71 2.13 13.69
CA ASP A 318 -13.74 2.97 12.95
C ASP A 318 -12.28 2.52 13.08
N GLN A 319 -12.01 1.54 13.93
CA GLN A 319 -10.66 0.98 14.17
C GLN A 319 -9.62 2.05 14.56
N THR A 320 -9.98 2.99 15.43
CA THR A 320 -9.04 4.02 15.90
C THR A 320 -7.78 3.41 16.51
N PRO A 321 -6.57 3.67 15.95
CA PRO A 321 -5.33 3.02 16.38
C PRO A 321 -4.64 3.79 17.52
N HIS A 322 -5.27 3.88 18.71
CA HIS A 322 -4.82 4.70 19.83
C HIS A 322 -3.35 4.47 20.22
N ALA A 323 -2.92 3.21 20.31
CA ALA A 323 -1.55 2.86 20.68
C ALA A 323 -0.53 3.33 19.63
N ASP A 324 -0.86 3.20 18.34
CA ASP A 324 0.03 3.61 17.26
C ASP A 324 0.07 5.13 17.12
N ILE A 325 -1.05 5.83 17.39
CA ILE A 325 -1.11 7.30 17.49
C ILE A 325 -0.19 7.79 18.62
N ALA A 326 -0.26 7.16 19.80
CA ALA A 326 0.61 7.53 20.92
C ALA A 326 2.10 7.33 20.58
N ARG A 327 2.46 6.20 19.95
CA ARG A 327 3.84 5.95 19.47
C ARG A 327 4.28 6.99 18.45
N PHE A 328 3.42 7.30 17.48
CA PHE A 328 3.71 8.31 16.47
C PHE A 328 3.88 9.71 17.08
N CYS A 329 3.02 10.13 18.01
CA CYS A 329 3.14 11.41 18.70
C CYS A 329 4.50 11.53 19.42
N LYS A 330 4.95 10.44 20.06
CA LYS A 330 6.28 10.37 20.69
C LYS A 330 7.39 10.48 19.65
N PHE A 331 7.31 9.73 18.56
CA PHE A 331 8.28 9.77 17.46
C PHE A 331 8.33 11.16 16.80
N ALA A 332 7.17 11.73 16.48
CA ALA A 332 7.07 13.05 15.84
C ALA A 332 7.34 14.23 16.78
N ASN A 333 7.50 13.98 18.09
CA ASN A 333 7.65 15.00 19.14
C ASN A 333 6.50 16.02 19.13
N ILE A 334 5.26 15.53 19.09
CA ILE A 334 4.03 16.34 19.15
C ILE A 334 3.12 15.86 20.26
N SER A 335 2.24 16.76 20.75
CA SER A 335 1.19 16.37 21.67
C SER A 335 0.08 15.56 20.97
N PRO A 336 -0.62 14.67 21.69
CA PRO A 336 -1.82 14.02 21.16
C PRO A 336 -2.86 15.03 20.64
N SER A 337 -3.06 16.14 21.35
CA SER A 337 -3.97 17.21 20.93
C SER A 337 -3.60 17.79 19.56
N ARG A 338 -2.30 17.99 19.26
CA ARG A 338 -1.85 18.45 17.93
C ARG A 338 -2.19 17.44 16.83
N PHE A 339 -2.03 16.15 17.11
CA PHE A 339 -2.41 15.08 16.18
C PHE A 339 -3.91 15.11 15.87
N TRP A 340 -4.75 15.14 16.91
CA TRP A 340 -6.19 15.15 16.77
C TRP A 340 -6.72 16.41 16.08
N ASN A 341 -6.20 17.57 16.43
CA ASN A 341 -6.54 18.84 15.76
C ASN A 341 -6.15 18.79 14.27
N THR A 342 -5.04 18.16 13.94
CA THR A 342 -4.63 17.94 12.54
C THR A 342 -5.61 17.02 11.83
N LEU A 343 -6.00 15.90 12.44
CA LEU A 343 -6.95 14.97 11.87
C LEU A 343 -8.30 15.65 11.57
N GLU A 344 -8.83 16.44 12.51
CA GLU A 344 -10.10 17.15 12.34
C GLU A 344 -10.08 18.15 11.18
N ARG A 345 -8.96 18.80 10.90
CA ARG A 345 -8.82 19.68 9.72
C ARG A 345 -9.04 18.96 8.39
N PHE A 346 -8.80 17.64 8.35
CA PHE A 346 -8.99 16.81 7.17
C PHE A 346 -10.34 16.11 7.12
N ARG A 347 -11.22 16.33 8.10
CA ARG A 347 -12.59 15.83 8.03
C ARG A 347 -13.33 16.48 6.86
N ASN A 348 -13.78 15.67 5.93
CA ASN A 348 -14.36 16.16 4.68
C ASN A 348 -15.80 16.66 4.90
N PRO A 349 -16.06 17.98 4.81
CA PRO A 349 -17.39 18.54 5.06
C PRO A 349 -18.44 18.16 4.01
N ARG A 350 -18.05 17.58 2.88
CA ARG A 350 -18.98 17.06 1.87
C ARG A 350 -19.54 15.68 2.24
N ILE A 351 -18.91 15.00 3.19
CA ILE A 351 -19.28 13.65 3.64
C ILE A 351 -19.84 13.74 5.06
N TRP A 352 -19.18 14.48 5.93
CA TRP A 352 -19.48 14.58 7.34
C TRP A 352 -20.34 15.79 7.67
N GLN A 353 -21.36 15.58 8.50
CA GLN A 353 -22.20 16.63 9.06
C GLN A 353 -22.11 16.64 10.58
N LYS A 354 -21.83 17.80 11.16
CA LYS A 354 -21.82 17.98 12.59
C LYS A 354 -23.24 18.18 13.10
N GLN A 355 -23.67 17.37 14.04
CA GLN A 355 -25.00 17.48 14.67
C GLN A 355 -25.01 18.57 15.74
N ALA A 356 -26.21 18.93 16.22
CA ALA A 356 -26.38 19.94 17.27
C ALA A 356 -25.73 19.56 18.61
N ASP A 357 -25.61 18.26 18.88
CA ASP A 357 -24.93 17.71 20.07
C ASP A 357 -23.39 17.64 19.93
N GLY A 358 -22.87 18.10 18.80
CA GLY A 358 -21.41 18.09 18.49
C GLY A 358 -20.91 16.82 17.82
N THR A 359 -21.71 15.78 17.71
CA THR A 359 -21.31 14.51 17.05
C THR A 359 -21.23 14.65 15.52
N TRP A 360 -20.41 13.80 14.89
CA TRP A 360 -20.26 13.78 13.44
C TRP A 360 -21.00 12.60 12.84
N HIS A 361 -21.76 12.86 11.78
CA HIS A 361 -22.52 11.88 11.03
C HIS A 361 -22.18 11.90 9.54
N ILE A 362 -22.23 10.73 8.90
CA ILE A 362 -22.15 10.58 7.44
C ILE A 362 -23.56 10.32 6.94
N LEU A 363 -24.08 11.20 6.05
CA LEU A 363 -25.36 10.98 5.39
C LEU A 363 -25.29 9.76 4.49
N ASP A 364 -26.34 8.94 4.52
CA ASP A 364 -26.46 7.71 3.73
C ASP A 364 -25.28 6.75 3.95
N PHE A 365 -24.80 6.66 5.22
CA PHE A 365 -23.77 5.70 5.56
C PHE A 365 -24.27 4.26 5.38
N LEU A 366 -23.34 3.35 5.01
CA LEU A 366 -23.64 1.94 4.73
C LEU A 366 -24.38 1.23 5.89
N ILE A 367 -24.07 1.62 7.11
CA ILE A 367 -24.66 1.08 8.34
C ILE A 367 -25.74 2.07 8.82
N PRO A 368 -27.03 1.68 8.81
CA PRO A 368 -28.08 2.49 9.43
C PRO A 368 -27.85 2.63 10.94
N ASP A 369 -28.21 3.78 11.50
CA ASP A 369 -28.17 4.06 12.95
C ASP A 369 -26.82 3.81 13.63
N TRP A 370 -25.72 3.92 12.85
CA TRP A 370 -24.38 3.79 13.43
C TRP A 370 -24.06 4.95 14.39
N ASN A 371 -23.33 4.64 15.47
CA ASN A 371 -22.99 5.57 16.54
C ASN A 371 -21.53 5.46 17.00
N TRP A 372 -20.61 5.22 16.09
CA TRP A 372 -19.19 5.17 16.43
C TRP A 372 -18.74 6.53 16.96
N ARG A 373 -18.49 6.61 18.25
CA ARG A 373 -18.09 7.85 18.90
C ARG A 373 -16.67 8.24 18.53
N PRO A 374 -16.39 9.54 18.33
CA PRO A 374 -15.02 9.99 18.23
C PRO A 374 -14.22 9.63 19.49
N PRO A 375 -12.94 9.24 19.35
CA PRO A 375 -12.09 8.78 20.46
C PRO A 375 -11.79 9.85 21.51
N HIS A 376 -12.23 11.09 21.35
CA HIS A 376 -12.00 12.20 22.27
C HIS A 376 -13.05 12.33 23.38
N GLU A 377 -14.09 11.53 23.35
CA GLU A 377 -15.21 11.59 24.30
C GLU A 377 -15.18 10.45 25.33
N ILE A 378 -14.04 9.75 25.48
CA ILE A 378 -13.83 8.73 26.51
C ILE A 378 -12.83 9.24 27.53
#